data_3ef1ea48018a105bf265740187f2a887
#
_entry.id   3ef1ea48018a105bf265740187f2a887
#
_cell.length_a   1.000
_cell.length_b   1.000
_cell.length_c   1.000
_cell.angle_alpha   90.00
_cell.angle_beta   90.00
_cell.angle_gamma   90.00
#
_symmetry.space_group_name_H-M   'P 1'
#
loop_
_entity.id
_entity.type
_entity.pdbx_description
1 polymer ?
#
loop_
_entity_poly.entity_id
_entity_poly.type
_entity_poly.pdbx_seq_one_letter_code
_entity_poly.pdbx_strand_id
1 'polypeptide(L)'
;DVRTNEGNRKEYHGNISIGLLAARANLEGPIIKDRSSFNVSVRRTWMELITWPLMTAVNKKADTEVKGGYHFYDMNAKVDYSFTDRSRAYLSFYMGSDSYRNGEDSKDIHGEDRDFRWRWGNLIGSAGWNYLINRKLFATFTGGYTRYRSHIIQKQNAFVSLPDKNGQVYFQEGHYRSAMEDVNLRASFDYRPNVDHRVRMGSDYLFHLFRPEQSNMSSWYKDSVVSQMNNTIFSHSLIHGHEVSLYAEDEMLLTDRLRVNAGLRFTLFHVQGETYQSFQPRFSTRYLLGRNLSAKVSYTKMNQYIHLLSNSYISQPTDIWVPVTGNIRPMHAHQVTSGLFWHYKELDFSVEGYYKRMNNLVEYKDNGPVLPSFTGWEDRVGVGKGRSYGLELMVQKKTGRFNGWIGYTLSWSDRWFPDGT
;
A
#
# COMPACT_ATOMS: atom_id res chain seq x y z
N ASP A 1 1.00 -8.46 7.46
CA ASP A 1 2.14 -9.26 6.93
C ASP A 1 1.67 -10.10 5.74
N VAL A 2 2.24 -9.86 4.57
CA VAL A 2 2.09 -10.73 3.41
C VAL A 2 3.27 -11.70 3.41
N ARG A 3 2.99 -12.98 3.51
CA ARG A 3 4.01 -14.05 3.42
C ARG A 3 3.85 -14.77 2.10
N THR A 4 4.91 -14.81 1.33
CA THR A 4 4.97 -15.63 0.12
C THR A 4 5.10 -17.10 0.50
N ASN A 5 4.44 -17.98 -0.27
CA ASN A 5 4.52 -19.42 -0.06
C ASN A 5 5.95 -19.90 -0.21
N GLU A 6 6.30 -20.89 0.60
CA GLU A 6 7.54 -21.64 0.46
C GLU A 6 7.34 -22.73 -0.58
N GLY A 7 8.43 -23.11 -1.26
CA GLY A 7 8.39 -24.22 -2.20
C GLY A 7 8.40 -25.59 -1.51
N ASN A 8 8.00 -26.60 -2.23
CA ASN A 8 8.09 -27.98 -1.77
C ASN A 8 9.56 -28.44 -1.78
N ARG A 9 10.06 -29.00 -0.68
CA ARG A 9 11.46 -29.47 -0.57
C ARG A 9 11.67 -30.91 -0.99
N LYS A 10 10.60 -31.65 -1.28
CA LYS A 10 10.67 -33.09 -1.57
C LYS A 10 10.42 -33.40 -3.03
N GLU A 11 9.43 -32.73 -3.64
CA GLU A 11 8.91 -33.03 -4.97
C GLU A 11 8.61 -31.74 -5.73
N TYR A 12 8.62 -31.84 -7.07
CA TYR A 12 8.21 -30.74 -7.94
C TYR A 12 6.70 -30.75 -8.10
N HIS A 13 6.09 -29.58 -7.94
CA HIS A 13 4.67 -29.36 -8.19
C HIS A 13 4.48 -28.18 -9.12
N GLY A 14 3.53 -28.31 -10.05
CA GLY A 14 3.14 -27.24 -10.95
C GLY A 14 1.63 -27.12 -10.99
N ASN A 15 1.15 -25.91 -11.11
CA ASN A 15 -0.27 -25.60 -11.28
C ASN A 15 -0.45 -24.52 -12.33
N ILE A 16 -1.35 -24.75 -13.27
CA ILE A 16 -1.80 -23.77 -14.25
C ILE A 16 -3.29 -23.58 -14.05
N SER A 17 -3.70 -22.35 -13.89
CA SER A 17 -5.11 -21.96 -13.75
C SER A 17 -5.44 -20.89 -14.80
N ILE A 18 -6.49 -21.14 -15.56
CA ILE A 18 -6.98 -20.25 -16.60
C ILE A 18 -8.40 -19.83 -16.21
N GLY A 19 -8.56 -18.57 -15.83
CA GLY A 19 -9.84 -17.97 -15.51
C GLY A 19 -10.32 -17.03 -16.62
N LEU A 20 -11.52 -16.52 -16.49
CA LEU A 20 -12.10 -15.58 -17.45
C LEU A 20 -11.29 -14.28 -17.57
N LEU A 21 -10.72 -13.80 -16.49
CA LEU A 21 -10.02 -12.50 -16.43
C LEU A 21 -8.49 -12.63 -16.51
N ALA A 22 -7.93 -13.73 -15.99
CA ALA A 22 -6.49 -13.89 -15.87
C ALA A 22 -6.06 -15.35 -15.93
N ALA A 23 -4.84 -15.59 -16.39
CA ALA A 23 -4.14 -16.85 -16.27
C ALA A 23 -3.04 -16.76 -15.19
N ARG A 24 -2.81 -17.86 -14.51
CA ARG A 24 -1.75 -18.03 -13.50
C ARG A 24 -1.03 -19.34 -13.73
N ALA A 25 0.28 -19.31 -13.60
CA ALA A 25 1.12 -20.51 -13.51
C ALA A 25 1.95 -20.45 -12.24
N ASN A 26 2.11 -21.57 -11.59
CA ASN A 26 2.97 -21.74 -10.42
C ASN A 26 3.83 -22.99 -10.60
N LEU A 27 5.09 -22.88 -10.23
CA LEU A 27 6.05 -23.99 -10.20
C LEU A 27 6.83 -23.91 -8.91
N GLU A 28 6.93 -25.03 -8.21
CA GLU A 28 7.73 -25.17 -6.99
C GLU A 28 8.41 -26.51 -6.92
N GLY A 29 9.51 -26.57 -6.18
CA GLY A 29 10.25 -27.82 -6.01
C GLY A 29 11.54 -27.65 -5.25
N PRO A 30 12.24 -28.77 -4.99
CA PRO A 30 13.54 -28.77 -4.35
C PRO A 30 14.64 -28.27 -5.29
N ILE A 31 15.53 -27.40 -4.77
CA ILE A 31 16.85 -27.15 -5.38
C ILE A 31 17.85 -28.19 -4.85
N ILE A 32 17.85 -28.36 -3.52
CA ILE A 32 18.56 -29.43 -2.83
C ILE A 32 17.51 -30.13 -1.95
N LYS A 33 17.26 -31.42 -2.21
CA LYS A 33 16.25 -32.20 -1.52
C LYS A 33 16.38 -32.07 0.01
N ASP A 34 15.26 -31.83 0.68
CA ASP A 34 15.10 -31.63 2.12
C ASP A 34 15.81 -30.38 2.70
N ARG A 35 16.64 -29.64 1.92
CA ARG A 35 17.40 -28.48 2.40
C ARG A 35 16.92 -27.16 1.81
N SER A 36 16.62 -27.13 0.52
CA SER A 36 16.24 -25.88 -0.14
C SER A 36 15.11 -26.10 -1.13
N SER A 37 14.31 -25.07 -1.30
CA SER A 37 13.22 -25.07 -2.27
C SER A 37 13.10 -23.73 -2.97
N PHE A 38 12.44 -23.76 -4.12
CA PHE A 38 11.99 -22.58 -4.82
C PHE A 38 10.49 -22.63 -5.05
N ASN A 39 9.89 -21.45 -5.15
CA ASN A 39 8.52 -21.26 -5.61
C ASN A 39 8.51 -20.06 -6.55
N VAL A 40 7.97 -20.23 -7.76
CA VAL A 40 7.79 -19.16 -8.75
C VAL A 40 6.36 -19.18 -9.21
N SER A 41 5.71 -18.02 -9.16
CA SER A 41 4.34 -17.82 -9.62
C SER A 41 4.28 -16.62 -10.53
N VAL A 42 3.63 -16.76 -11.68
CA VAL A 42 3.36 -15.69 -12.63
C VAL A 42 1.86 -15.60 -12.89
N ARG A 43 1.36 -14.39 -13.05
CA ARG A 43 -0.04 -14.13 -13.37
C ARG A 43 -0.13 -12.98 -14.36
N ARG A 44 -1.04 -13.10 -15.34
CA ARG A 44 -1.36 -12.03 -16.29
C ARG A 44 -2.84 -12.01 -16.59
N THR A 45 -3.42 -10.81 -16.73
CA THR A 45 -4.75 -10.66 -17.33
C THR A 45 -4.66 -10.75 -18.84
N TRP A 46 -5.76 -11.14 -19.45
CA TRP A 46 -5.96 -11.19 -20.90
C TRP A 46 -7.27 -10.53 -21.34
N MET A 47 -7.81 -9.65 -20.53
CA MET A 47 -9.06 -8.95 -20.86
C MET A 47 -8.98 -8.23 -22.20
N GLU A 48 -7.82 -7.74 -22.59
CA GLU A 48 -7.61 -7.12 -23.89
C GLU A 48 -7.95 -8.04 -25.08
N LEU A 49 -7.73 -9.36 -24.94
CA LEU A 49 -8.07 -10.33 -25.99
C LEU A 49 -9.59 -10.50 -26.14
N ILE A 50 -10.35 -10.29 -25.08
CA ILE A 50 -11.82 -10.37 -25.08
C ILE A 50 -12.43 -9.04 -25.52
N THR A 51 -11.90 -7.94 -25.01
CA THR A 51 -12.45 -6.60 -25.28
C THR A 51 -12.09 -6.07 -26.67
N TRP A 52 -10.91 -6.43 -27.22
CA TRP A 52 -10.45 -5.94 -28.52
C TRP A 52 -11.41 -6.24 -29.70
N PRO A 53 -11.94 -7.46 -29.89
CA PRO A 53 -12.91 -7.72 -30.95
C PRO A 53 -14.20 -6.91 -30.78
N LEU A 54 -14.67 -6.76 -29.54
CA LEU A 54 -15.88 -5.98 -29.21
C LEU A 54 -15.67 -4.49 -29.53
N MET A 55 -14.55 -3.92 -29.09
CA MET A 55 -14.17 -2.54 -29.38
C MET A 55 -14.05 -2.29 -30.88
N THR A 56 -13.42 -3.23 -31.60
CA THR A 56 -13.29 -3.14 -33.07
C THR A 56 -14.66 -3.12 -33.77
N ALA A 57 -15.60 -3.93 -33.27
CA ALA A 57 -16.97 -3.96 -33.82
C ALA A 57 -17.75 -2.66 -33.54
N VAL A 58 -17.60 -2.09 -32.38
CA VAL A 58 -18.21 -0.81 -31.99
C VAL A 58 -17.62 0.33 -32.84
N ASN A 59 -16.29 0.41 -32.92
CA ASN A 59 -15.56 1.48 -33.61
C ASN A 59 -15.84 1.52 -35.12
N LYS A 60 -16.22 0.40 -35.75
CA LYS A 60 -16.60 0.37 -37.18
C LYS A 60 -17.84 1.22 -37.47
N LYS A 61 -18.76 1.36 -36.50
CA LYS A 61 -20.04 2.04 -36.67
C LYS A 61 -20.09 3.44 -36.04
N ALA A 62 -19.11 3.78 -35.21
CA ALA A 62 -19.07 5.05 -34.52
C ALA A 62 -18.28 6.12 -35.28
N ASP A 63 -18.61 7.38 -35.08
CA ASP A 63 -17.86 8.52 -35.66
C ASP A 63 -16.56 8.79 -34.88
N THR A 64 -16.41 8.20 -33.71
CA THR A 64 -15.24 8.28 -32.83
C THR A 64 -14.69 6.87 -32.59
N GLU A 65 -13.38 6.72 -32.70
CA GLU A 65 -12.70 5.48 -32.33
C GLU A 65 -12.34 5.48 -30.85
N VAL A 66 -13.00 4.64 -30.08
CA VAL A 66 -12.73 4.47 -28.65
C VAL A 66 -11.55 3.50 -28.47
N LYS A 67 -10.55 3.92 -27.70
CA LYS A 67 -9.39 3.13 -27.29
C LYS A 67 -9.48 2.87 -25.79
N GLY A 68 -9.57 1.63 -25.38
CA GLY A 68 -9.65 1.28 -23.98
C GLY A 68 -9.00 -0.04 -23.68
N GLY A 69 -8.49 -0.19 -22.46
CA GLY A 69 -7.91 -1.45 -22.06
C GLY A 69 -7.30 -1.37 -20.66
N TYR A 70 -7.34 -2.51 -20.00
CA TYR A 70 -6.67 -2.72 -18.74
C TYR A 70 -5.99 -4.08 -18.73
N HIS A 71 -4.73 -4.10 -18.36
CA HIS A 71 -4.02 -5.34 -18.14
C HIS A 71 -3.06 -5.19 -16.97
N PHE A 72 -2.84 -6.28 -16.26
CA PHE A 72 -1.77 -6.39 -15.29
C PHE A 72 -0.99 -7.69 -15.47
N TYR A 73 0.22 -7.67 -14.97
CA TYR A 73 1.01 -8.87 -14.76
C TYR A 73 1.71 -8.79 -13.41
N ASP A 74 1.87 -9.92 -12.76
CA ASP A 74 2.69 -10.05 -11.56
C ASP A 74 3.50 -11.35 -11.56
N MET A 75 4.63 -11.28 -10.86
CA MET A 75 5.53 -12.39 -10.65
C MET A 75 5.96 -12.41 -9.19
N ASN A 76 5.91 -13.57 -8.59
CA ASN A 76 6.49 -13.86 -7.29
C ASN A 76 7.54 -14.95 -7.44
N ALA A 77 8.67 -14.79 -6.78
CA ALA A 77 9.71 -15.81 -6.70
C ALA A 77 10.25 -15.87 -5.28
N LYS A 78 10.45 -17.05 -4.75
CA LYS A 78 11.07 -17.26 -3.45
C LYS A 78 12.01 -18.46 -3.51
N VAL A 79 13.15 -18.31 -2.89
CA VAL A 79 14.11 -19.39 -2.65
C VAL A 79 14.39 -19.41 -1.16
N ASP A 80 14.38 -20.58 -0.58
CA ASP A 80 14.76 -20.79 0.81
C ASP A 80 15.86 -21.86 0.95
N TYR A 81 16.68 -21.70 1.98
CA TYR A 81 17.75 -22.60 2.30
C TYR A 81 17.87 -22.82 3.81
N SER A 82 17.86 -24.08 4.25
CA SER A 82 18.12 -24.47 5.62
C SER A 82 19.57 -24.91 5.76
N PHE A 83 20.40 -24.08 6.42
CA PHE A 83 21.80 -24.38 6.71
C PHE A 83 21.89 -25.50 7.74
N THR A 84 21.04 -25.39 8.77
CA THR A 84 20.86 -26.36 9.85
C THR A 84 19.41 -26.32 10.30
N ASP A 85 19.01 -27.22 11.22
CA ASP A 85 17.67 -27.18 11.85
C ASP A 85 17.40 -25.89 12.63
N ARG A 86 18.46 -25.12 12.95
CA ARG A 86 18.38 -23.87 13.70
C ARG A 86 18.58 -22.62 12.86
N SER A 87 19.02 -22.78 11.62
CA SER A 87 19.42 -21.65 10.77
C SER A 87 18.83 -21.78 9.38
N ARG A 88 18.02 -20.81 9.00
CA ARG A 88 17.34 -20.78 7.71
C ARG A 88 17.34 -19.37 7.12
N ALA A 89 17.69 -19.25 5.85
CA ALA A 89 17.59 -18.01 5.10
C ALA A 89 16.63 -18.14 3.93
N TYR A 90 16.13 -16.99 3.45
CA TYR A 90 15.35 -16.92 2.22
C TYR A 90 15.66 -15.65 1.45
N LEU A 91 15.44 -15.73 0.14
CA LEU A 91 15.33 -14.60 -0.77
C LEU A 91 13.94 -14.62 -1.37
N SER A 92 13.27 -13.48 -1.43
CA SER A 92 12.01 -13.34 -2.11
C SER A 92 11.99 -12.12 -3.01
N PHE A 93 11.28 -12.25 -4.12
CA PHE A 93 11.14 -11.23 -5.13
C PHE A 93 9.69 -11.14 -5.54
N TYR A 94 9.20 -9.91 -5.69
CA TYR A 94 7.90 -9.60 -6.27
C TYR A 94 8.04 -8.48 -7.27
N MET A 95 7.38 -8.62 -8.40
CA MET A 95 7.22 -7.57 -9.38
C MET A 95 5.77 -7.59 -9.88
N GLY A 96 5.12 -6.43 -9.89
CA GLY A 96 3.79 -6.26 -10.46
C GLY A 96 3.69 -4.95 -11.20
N SER A 97 2.96 -4.95 -12.31
CA SER A 97 2.68 -3.77 -13.11
C SER A 97 1.28 -3.83 -13.69
N ASP A 98 0.60 -2.71 -13.57
CA ASP A 98 -0.73 -2.45 -14.11
C ASP A 98 -0.63 -1.40 -15.21
N SER A 99 -1.48 -1.52 -16.22
CA SER A 99 -1.58 -0.56 -17.31
C SER A 99 -3.05 -0.34 -17.66
N TYR A 100 -3.46 0.90 -17.60
CA TYR A 100 -4.78 1.37 -18.01
C TYR A 100 -4.66 2.35 -19.16
N ARG A 101 -5.53 2.22 -20.15
CA ARG A 101 -5.65 3.14 -21.28
C ARG A 101 -7.09 3.49 -21.50
N ASN A 102 -7.36 4.77 -21.72
CA ASN A 102 -8.64 5.29 -22.18
C ASN A 102 -8.38 6.40 -23.17
N GLY A 103 -9.00 6.34 -24.34
CA GLY A 103 -8.79 7.36 -25.36
C GLY A 103 -9.93 7.33 -26.39
N GLU A 104 -10.01 8.44 -27.10
CA GLU A 104 -10.96 8.66 -28.18
C GLU A 104 -10.22 9.37 -29.31
N ASP A 105 -10.30 8.85 -30.52
CA ASP A 105 -9.82 9.52 -31.74
C ASP A 105 -11.04 9.87 -32.60
N SER A 106 -11.18 11.12 -32.95
CA SER A 106 -12.23 11.57 -33.87
C SER A 106 -11.90 11.12 -35.31
N LYS A 107 -12.90 10.68 -36.05
CA LYS A 107 -12.77 10.44 -37.50
C LYS A 107 -12.92 11.72 -38.33
N ASP A 108 -13.38 12.81 -37.68
CA ASP A 108 -13.43 14.13 -38.29
C ASP A 108 -12.05 14.82 -38.20
N ILE A 109 -11.61 15.44 -39.29
CA ILE A 109 -10.35 16.19 -39.37
C ILE A 109 -10.33 17.37 -38.38
N HIS A 110 -11.48 17.90 -38.01
CA HIS A 110 -11.65 18.99 -37.06
C HIS A 110 -12.00 18.49 -35.64
N GLY A 111 -12.00 17.17 -35.44
CA GLY A 111 -12.34 16.56 -34.17
C GLY A 111 -11.20 16.63 -33.14
N GLU A 112 -11.52 16.26 -31.95
CA GLU A 112 -10.60 16.21 -30.83
C GLU A 112 -10.19 14.76 -30.55
N ASP A 113 -8.88 14.53 -30.43
CA ASP A 113 -8.35 13.24 -30.00
C ASP A 113 -7.85 13.36 -28.56
N ARG A 114 -8.12 12.34 -27.78
CA ARG A 114 -7.67 12.21 -26.40
C ARG A 114 -7.11 10.82 -26.15
N ASP A 115 -5.94 10.72 -25.53
CA ASP A 115 -5.33 9.46 -25.12
C ASP A 115 -4.76 9.60 -23.71
N PHE A 116 -5.39 8.91 -22.77
CA PHE A 116 -4.97 8.82 -21.38
C PHE A 116 -4.37 7.43 -21.14
N ARG A 117 -3.14 7.39 -20.64
CA ARG A 117 -2.43 6.16 -20.27
C ARG A 117 -1.92 6.29 -18.87
N TRP A 118 -2.18 5.28 -18.06
CA TRP A 118 -1.66 5.18 -16.72
C TRP A 118 -0.99 3.83 -16.50
N ARG A 119 0.27 3.88 -16.07
CA ARG A 119 1.04 2.71 -15.65
C ARG A 119 1.48 2.89 -14.21
N TRP A 120 1.25 1.87 -13.41
CA TRP A 120 1.79 1.83 -12.05
C TRP A 120 2.28 0.44 -11.72
N GLY A 121 3.15 0.34 -10.69
CA GLY A 121 3.67 -0.97 -10.33
C GLY A 121 4.64 -0.92 -9.17
N ASN A 122 4.90 -2.11 -8.66
CA ASN A 122 5.76 -2.34 -7.53
C ASN A 122 6.86 -3.33 -7.87
N LEU A 123 8.03 -3.11 -7.26
CA LEU A 123 9.14 -4.04 -7.23
C LEU A 123 9.54 -4.22 -5.77
N ILE A 124 9.63 -5.48 -5.31
CA ILE A 124 10.01 -5.81 -3.94
C ILE A 124 11.06 -6.91 -3.99
N GLY A 125 12.21 -6.68 -3.37
CA GLY A 125 13.21 -7.68 -3.09
C GLY A 125 13.41 -7.79 -1.59
N SER A 126 13.44 -8.99 -1.02
CA SER A 126 13.76 -9.16 0.39
C SER A 126 14.61 -10.40 0.66
N ALA A 127 15.49 -10.26 1.64
CA ALA A 127 16.30 -11.33 2.20
C ALA A 127 15.97 -11.45 3.69
N GLY A 128 15.84 -12.66 4.18
CA GLY A 128 15.61 -12.90 5.59
C GLY A 128 16.45 -14.06 6.11
N TRP A 129 16.86 -13.95 7.35
CA TRP A 129 17.59 -14.99 8.06
C TRP A 129 16.96 -15.22 9.42
N ASN A 130 16.52 -16.43 9.67
CA ASN A 130 15.95 -16.91 10.92
C ASN A 130 16.97 -17.79 11.63
N TYR A 131 17.25 -17.47 12.89
CA TYR A 131 18.25 -18.19 13.66
C TYR A 131 17.77 -18.49 15.08
N LEU A 132 17.70 -19.78 15.43
CA LEU A 132 17.45 -20.25 16.78
C LEU A 132 18.76 -20.26 17.56
N ILE A 133 19.06 -19.16 18.25
CA ILE A 133 20.32 -18.98 19.01
C ILE A 133 20.41 -20.03 20.10
N ASN A 134 19.34 -20.18 20.87
CA ASN A 134 19.19 -21.25 21.87
C ASN A 134 17.69 -21.55 22.07
N ARG A 135 17.35 -22.47 23.00
CA ARG A 135 15.97 -22.88 23.27
C ARG A 135 15.01 -21.77 23.68
N LYS A 136 15.56 -20.63 24.16
CA LYS A 136 14.79 -19.49 24.68
C LYS A 136 14.86 -18.26 23.79
N LEU A 137 15.81 -18.18 22.84
CA LEU A 137 16.06 -16.99 22.04
C LEU A 137 16.07 -17.32 20.56
N PHE A 138 15.15 -16.69 19.84
CA PHE A 138 15.03 -16.74 18.39
C PHE A 138 15.29 -15.35 17.80
N ALA A 139 16.09 -15.27 16.76
CA ALA A 139 16.42 -14.05 16.05
C ALA A 139 15.94 -14.11 14.61
N THR A 140 15.44 -12.98 14.10
CA THR A 140 15.08 -12.77 12.70
C THR A 140 15.75 -11.50 12.20
N PHE A 141 16.51 -11.61 11.14
CA PHE A 141 17.10 -10.48 10.42
C PHE A 141 16.44 -10.40 9.06
N THR A 142 16.02 -9.21 8.66
CA THR A 142 15.37 -8.98 7.35
C THR A 142 15.95 -7.72 6.73
N GLY A 143 16.34 -7.82 5.47
CA GLY A 143 16.68 -6.68 4.63
C GLY A 143 15.76 -6.67 3.40
N GLY A 144 15.38 -5.49 2.94
CA GLY A 144 14.51 -5.38 1.79
C GLY A 144 14.67 -4.08 1.03
N TYR A 145 14.30 -4.14 -0.23
CA TYR A 145 14.15 -3.00 -1.12
C TYR A 145 12.74 -3.02 -1.69
N THR A 146 12.07 -1.88 -1.66
CA THR A 146 10.76 -1.71 -2.29
C THR A 146 10.77 -0.48 -3.19
N ARG A 147 10.05 -0.55 -4.29
CA ARG A 147 9.89 0.57 -5.22
C ARG A 147 8.47 0.59 -5.75
N TYR A 148 7.80 1.71 -5.58
CA TYR A 148 6.55 2.06 -6.24
C TYR A 148 6.83 3.10 -7.33
N ARG A 149 6.17 2.97 -8.48
CA ARG A 149 6.18 3.96 -9.56
C ARG A 149 4.80 4.10 -10.16
N SER A 150 4.43 5.35 -10.45
CA SER A 150 3.23 5.72 -11.19
C SER A 150 3.62 6.66 -12.32
N HIS A 151 3.10 6.42 -13.52
CA HIS A 151 3.34 7.24 -14.70
C HIS A 151 2.04 7.42 -15.48
N ILE A 152 1.58 8.65 -15.56
CA ILE A 152 0.44 9.07 -16.35
C ILE A 152 0.94 9.82 -17.57
N ILE A 153 0.38 9.51 -18.73
CA ILE A 153 0.57 10.20 -20.00
C ILE A 153 -0.81 10.63 -20.47
N GLN A 154 -0.96 11.92 -20.70
CA GLN A 154 -2.18 12.49 -21.24
C GLN A 154 -1.83 13.23 -22.53
N LYS A 155 -2.49 12.83 -23.63
CA LYS A 155 -2.35 13.47 -24.95
C LYS A 155 -3.69 14.01 -25.37
N GLN A 156 -3.67 15.20 -25.92
CA GLN A 156 -4.85 15.84 -26.49
C GLN A 156 -4.46 16.56 -27.77
N ASN A 157 -5.23 16.34 -28.82
CA ASN A 157 -5.14 17.08 -30.07
C ASN A 157 -6.47 17.76 -30.28
N ALA A 158 -6.47 19.00 -30.65
CA ALA A 158 -7.70 19.73 -30.97
C ALA A 158 -7.47 20.65 -32.19
N PHE A 159 -8.44 20.74 -33.06
CA PHE A 159 -8.43 21.72 -34.11
C PHE A 159 -8.87 23.07 -33.55
N VAL A 160 -8.03 24.08 -33.71
CA VAL A 160 -8.30 25.46 -33.26
C VAL A 160 -8.43 26.36 -34.49
N SER A 161 -9.61 26.93 -34.69
CA SER A 161 -9.84 27.95 -35.72
C SER A 161 -9.46 29.34 -35.13
N LEU A 162 -8.42 29.97 -35.67
CA LEU A 162 -8.02 31.28 -35.27
C LEU A 162 -8.56 32.32 -36.28
N PRO A 163 -8.97 33.53 -35.84
CA PRO A 163 -9.61 34.54 -36.71
C PRO A 163 -8.79 34.95 -37.93
N ASP A 164 -7.44 34.90 -37.83
CA ASP A 164 -6.52 35.42 -38.85
C ASP A 164 -5.71 34.32 -39.58
N LYS A 165 -5.96 33.03 -39.33
CA LYS A 165 -5.19 31.92 -39.92
C LYS A 165 -6.09 30.75 -40.25
N ASN A 166 -5.81 30.11 -41.38
CA ASN A 166 -6.38 28.76 -41.71
C ASN A 166 -6.11 27.85 -40.51
N GLY A 167 -7.15 27.23 -39.96
CA GLY A 167 -7.15 26.51 -38.70
C GLY A 167 -5.90 25.67 -38.44
N GLN A 168 -5.45 25.74 -37.23
CA GLN A 168 -4.26 25.02 -36.73
C GLN A 168 -4.63 23.86 -35.83
N VAL A 169 -3.85 22.79 -35.87
CA VAL A 169 -3.99 21.71 -34.92
C VAL A 169 -3.14 22.00 -33.69
N TYR A 170 -3.79 22.09 -32.55
CA TYR A 170 -3.16 22.22 -31.24
C TYR A 170 -2.88 20.84 -30.66
N PHE A 171 -1.66 20.60 -30.23
CA PHE A 171 -1.22 19.40 -29.56
C PHE A 171 -0.81 19.71 -28.14
N GLN A 172 -1.25 18.87 -27.21
CA GLN A 172 -0.81 18.91 -25.82
C GLN A 172 -0.42 17.50 -25.36
N GLU A 173 0.75 17.37 -24.76
CA GLU A 173 1.22 16.13 -24.16
C GLU A 173 1.71 16.42 -22.75
N GLY A 174 1.10 15.76 -21.77
CA GLY A 174 1.47 15.82 -20.36
C GLY A 174 2.00 14.47 -19.86
N HIS A 175 3.14 14.50 -19.20
CA HIS A 175 3.70 13.39 -18.46
C HIS A 175 3.71 13.71 -16.97
N TYR A 176 3.09 12.84 -16.19
CA TYR A 176 3.08 12.93 -14.75
C TYR A 176 3.69 11.66 -14.15
N ARG A 177 4.67 11.82 -13.26
CA ARG A 177 5.39 10.71 -12.63
C ARG A 177 5.45 10.91 -11.13
N SER A 178 5.22 9.83 -10.39
CA SER A 178 5.44 9.74 -8.95
C SER A 178 6.17 8.44 -8.63
N ALA A 179 7.07 8.48 -7.67
CA ALA A 179 7.79 7.30 -7.24
C ALA A 179 8.16 7.38 -5.76
N MET A 180 8.26 6.21 -5.13
CA MET A 180 8.80 6.03 -3.80
C MET A 180 9.69 4.77 -3.78
N GLU A 181 10.86 4.88 -3.19
CA GLU A 181 11.79 3.77 -3.04
C GLU A 181 12.21 3.67 -1.57
N ASP A 182 12.22 2.45 -1.03
CA ASP A 182 12.61 2.19 0.35
C ASP A 182 13.66 1.11 0.44
N VAL A 183 14.61 1.30 1.34
CA VAL A 183 15.52 0.25 1.82
C VAL A 183 15.23 0.04 3.29
N ASN A 184 14.95 -1.19 3.69
CA ASN A 184 14.71 -1.52 5.08
C ASN A 184 15.69 -2.56 5.62
N LEU A 185 16.06 -2.40 6.88
CA LEU A 185 16.84 -3.37 7.65
C LEU A 185 16.15 -3.54 9.00
N ARG A 186 15.91 -4.79 9.38
CA ARG A 186 15.24 -5.13 10.63
C ARG A 186 15.99 -6.24 11.36
N ALA A 187 16.18 -6.06 12.66
CA ALA A 187 16.60 -7.11 13.57
C ALA A 187 15.51 -7.30 14.65
N SER A 188 15.04 -8.51 14.83
CA SER A 188 13.97 -8.85 15.76
C SER A 188 14.33 -10.07 16.58
N PHE A 189 14.08 -10.03 17.86
CA PHE A 189 14.38 -11.09 18.83
C PHE A 189 13.12 -11.48 19.60
N ASP A 190 12.84 -12.78 19.68
CA ASP A 190 11.78 -13.39 20.51
C ASP A 190 12.48 -14.17 21.64
N TYR A 191 12.38 -13.68 22.86
CA TYR A 191 13.02 -14.23 24.04
C TYR A 191 11.96 -14.74 25.01
N ARG A 192 12.06 -16.01 25.38
CA ARG A 192 11.19 -16.70 26.33
C ARG A 192 12.00 -17.18 27.53
N PRO A 193 12.22 -16.31 28.53
CA PRO A 193 12.97 -16.69 29.72
C PRO A 193 12.32 -17.83 30.50
N ASN A 194 11.00 -17.85 30.60
CA ASN A 194 10.18 -18.83 31.25
C ASN A 194 8.81 -18.98 30.54
N VAL A 195 7.85 -19.68 31.15
CA VAL A 195 6.51 -19.90 30.60
C VAL A 195 5.58 -18.69 30.71
N ASP A 196 5.87 -17.79 31.64
CA ASP A 196 5.04 -16.63 31.98
C ASP A 196 5.41 -15.39 31.20
N HIS A 197 6.60 -15.33 30.61
CA HIS A 197 7.12 -14.15 29.91
C HIS A 197 7.52 -14.49 28.47
N ARG A 198 7.10 -13.62 27.55
CA ARG A 198 7.56 -13.61 26.18
C ARG A 198 7.94 -12.20 25.77
N VAL A 199 9.23 -11.93 25.78
CA VAL A 199 9.78 -10.63 25.42
C VAL A 199 10.09 -10.59 23.94
N ARG A 200 9.53 -9.61 23.23
CA ARG A 200 9.88 -9.31 21.83
C ARG A 200 10.55 -7.94 21.78
N MET A 201 11.71 -7.86 21.18
CA MET A 201 12.48 -6.62 21.03
C MET A 201 13.14 -6.57 19.66
N GLY A 202 13.45 -5.37 19.20
CA GLY A 202 14.13 -5.22 17.93
C GLY A 202 14.37 -3.78 17.56
N SER A 203 15.00 -3.66 16.38
CA SER A 203 15.29 -2.39 15.73
C SER A 203 14.90 -2.45 14.27
N ASP A 204 14.42 -1.33 13.75
CA ASP A 204 14.13 -1.11 12.34
C ASP A 204 14.90 0.13 11.87
N TYR A 205 15.50 0.05 10.69
CA TYR A 205 16.01 1.18 9.94
C TYR A 205 15.36 1.19 8.56
N LEU A 206 14.79 2.33 8.17
CA LEU A 206 14.23 2.55 6.85
C LEU A 206 14.86 3.81 6.25
N PHE A 207 15.36 3.66 5.03
CA PHE A 207 15.74 4.78 4.17
C PHE A 207 14.67 4.94 3.10
N HIS A 208 14.13 6.15 2.97
CA HIS A 208 13.08 6.50 2.03
C HIS A 208 13.60 7.50 1.01
N LEU A 209 13.29 7.24 -0.26
CA LEU A 209 13.53 8.17 -1.37
C LEU A 209 12.20 8.50 -2.03
N PHE A 210 11.74 9.71 -1.85
CA PHE A 210 10.49 10.20 -2.44
C PHE A 210 10.76 11.03 -3.68
N ARG A 211 9.98 10.79 -4.72
CA ARG A 211 9.79 11.62 -5.90
C ARG A 211 8.29 11.91 -6.04
N PRO A 212 7.74 12.83 -5.20
CA PRO A 212 6.30 12.99 -5.12
C PRO A 212 5.69 13.36 -6.46
N GLU A 213 6.28 14.31 -7.14
CA GLU A 213 5.75 14.88 -8.37
C GLU A 213 6.85 15.27 -9.35
N GLN A 214 6.74 14.76 -10.56
CA GLN A 214 7.48 15.21 -11.72
C GLN A 214 6.50 15.37 -12.87
N SER A 215 6.31 16.57 -13.37
CA SER A 215 5.43 16.85 -14.51
C SER A 215 6.22 17.51 -15.62
N ASN A 216 5.96 17.07 -16.82
CA ASN A 216 6.43 17.72 -18.04
C ASN A 216 5.21 17.89 -18.95
N MET A 217 4.90 19.15 -19.29
CA MET A 217 3.83 19.48 -20.21
C MET A 217 4.42 20.15 -21.43
N SER A 218 4.16 19.58 -22.60
CA SER A 218 4.56 20.13 -23.90
C SER A 218 3.32 20.50 -24.67
N SER A 219 3.30 21.68 -25.26
CA SER A 219 2.23 22.09 -26.14
C SER A 219 2.82 22.74 -27.41
N TRP A 220 2.21 22.45 -28.55
CA TRP A 220 2.64 23.02 -29.84
C TRP A 220 1.48 23.14 -30.80
N TYR A 221 1.61 24.10 -31.70
CA TYR A 221 0.72 24.26 -32.86
C TYR A 221 1.42 23.68 -34.08
N LYS A 222 0.70 22.91 -34.87
CA LYS A 222 1.19 22.44 -36.15
C LYS A 222 0.52 23.27 -37.23
N ASP A 223 1.27 24.21 -37.79
CA ASP A 223 0.95 24.91 -39.03
C ASP A 223 1.79 24.30 -40.15
N SER A 224 1.38 24.53 -41.41
CA SER A 224 2.10 24.06 -42.59
C SER A 224 3.53 24.61 -42.71
N VAL A 225 3.90 25.64 -41.95
CA VAL A 225 5.18 26.34 -42.06
C VAL A 225 5.97 26.46 -40.74
N VAL A 226 5.36 26.54 -39.58
CA VAL A 226 6.06 26.74 -38.28
C VAL A 226 5.41 25.98 -37.16
N SER A 227 6.18 25.15 -36.43
CA SER A 227 5.75 24.60 -35.16
C SER A 227 6.36 25.37 -34.00
N GLN A 228 5.53 26.01 -33.19
CA GLN A 228 5.96 26.63 -31.90
C GLN A 228 5.77 25.60 -30.80
N MET A 229 6.83 25.29 -30.06
CA MET A 229 6.84 24.35 -28.98
C MET A 229 7.06 25.06 -27.64
N ASN A 230 6.13 24.93 -26.74
CA ASN A 230 6.26 25.40 -25.36
C ASN A 230 6.42 24.16 -24.42
N ASN A 231 7.51 24.11 -23.69
CA ASN A 231 7.78 23.10 -22.68
C ASN A 231 7.73 23.71 -21.29
N THR A 232 6.92 23.13 -20.43
CA THR A 232 6.87 23.49 -19.03
C THR A 232 7.23 22.26 -18.19
N ILE A 233 8.30 22.35 -17.43
CA ILE A 233 8.77 21.26 -16.57
C ILE A 233 8.56 21.67 -15.12
N PHE A 234 7.77 20.89 -14.40
CA PHE A 234 7.64 20.98 -12.95
C PHE A 234 8.31 19.75 -12.35
N SER A 235 9.36 19.95 -11.60
CA SER A 235 10.02 18.88 -10.86
C SER A 235 10.32 19.37 -9.46
N HIS A 236 9.76 18.71 -8.47
CA HIS A 236 10.13 18.94 -7.08
C HIS A 236 11.36 18.09 -6.75
N SER A 237 12.19 18.61 -5.87
CA SER A 237 13.44 17.97 -5.44
C SER A 237 13.16 16.58 -4.84
N LEU A 238 14.14 15.70 -5.01
CA LEU A 238 14.16 14.42 -4.30
C LEU A 238 14.15 14.65 -2.79
N ILE A 239 13.31 13.94 -2.09
CA ILE A 239 13.22 14.00 -0.63
C ILE A 239 13.77 12.70 -0.06
N HIS A 240 14.75 12.81 0.82
CA HIS A 240 15.35 11.70 1.54
C HIS A 240 14.82 11.67 2.97
N GLY A 241 14.36 10.52 3.41
CA GLY A 241 13.91 10.28 4.78
C GLY A 241 14.65 9.13 5.44
N HIS A 242 14.99 9.27 6.70
CA HIS A 242 15.61 8.23 7.52
C HIS A 242 14.72 7.96 8.73
N GLU A 243 14.27 6.72 8.88
CA GLU A 243 13.51 6.28 10.05
C GLU A 243 14.30 5.23 10.81
N VAL A 244 14.55 5.48 12.10
CA VAL A 244 15.14 4.54 13.03
C VAL A 244 14.16 4.26 14.13
N SER A 245 13.89 3.00 14.42
CA SER A 245 12.98 2.61 15.49
C SER A 245 13.59 1.53 16.37
N LEU A 246 13.35 1.65 17.68
CA LEU A 246 13.65 0.63 18.67
C LEU A 246 12.35 0.26 19.37
N TYR A 247 12.14 -1.02 19.63
CA TYR A 247 10.96 -1.47 20.35
C TYR A 247 11.26 -2.62 21.30
N ALA A 248 10.50 -2.67 22.38
CA ALA A 248 10.45 -3.81 23.28
C ALA A 248 9.02 -3.97 23.80
N GLU A 249 8.57 -5.22 23.91
CA GLU A 249 7.28 -5.58 24.50
C GLU A 249 7.41 -6.90 25.26
N ASP A 250 6.66 -7.04 26.34
CA ASP A 250 6.58 -8.28 27.11
C ASP A 250 5.12 -8.72 27.25
N GLU A 251 4.86 -9.93 26.82
CA GLU A 251 3.60 -10.62 27.06
C GLU A 251 3.74 -11.48 28.32
N MET A 252 3.03 -11.07 29.38
CA MET A 252 3.13 -11.61 30.73
C MET A 252 1.87 -12.38 31.12
N LEU A 253 2.02 -13.57 31.64
CA LEU A 253 0.97 -14.30 32.36
C LEU A 253 1.09 -14.00 33.84
N LEU A 254 0.41 -12.95 34.31
CA LEU A 254 0.50 -12.51 35.71
C LEU A 254 -0.24 -13.44 36.68
N THR A 255 -1.32 -14.05 36.21
CA THR A 255 -2.07 -15.08 36.92
C THR A 255 -2.71 -16.02 35.89
N ASP A 256 -3.23 -17.17 36.29
CA ASP A 256 -3.98 -18.09 35.41
C ASP A 256 -5.15 -17.41 34.66
N ARG A 257 -5.60 -16.27 35.17
CA ARG A 257 -6.73 -15.51 34.62
C ARG A 257 -6.34 -14.20 33.95
N LEU A 258 -5.16 -13.65 34.25
CA LEU A 258 -4.74 -12.32 33.80
C LEU A 258 -3.49 -12.41 32.94
N ARG A 259 -3.66 -12.06 31.64
CA ARG A 259 -2.57 -11.89 30.67
C ARG A 259 -2.46 -10.40 30.34
N VAL A 260 -1.25 -9.86 30.38
CA VAL A 260 -0.93 -8.48 30.07
C VAL A 260 0.15 -8.45 28.99
N ASN A 261 0.01 -7.59 28.00
CA ASN A 261 1.06 -7.26 27.05
C ASN A 261 1.34 -5.75 27.18
N ALA A 262 2.57 -5.39 27.48
CA ALA A 262 3.03 -4.02 27.59
C ALA A 262 4.26 -3.81 26.72
N GLY A 263 4.27 -2.77 25.93
CA GLY A 263 5.37 -2.46 25.03
C GLY A 263 5.53 -0.97 24.77
N LEU A 264 6.72 -0.62 24.33
CA LEU A 264 7.09 0.72 23.91
C LEU A 264 7.88 0.65 22.60
N ARG A 265 7.54 1.51 21.65
CA ARG A 265 8.32 1.78 20.45
C ARG A 265 8.79 3.23 20.50
N PHE A 266 10.06 3.45 20.30
CA PHE A 266 10.67 4.75 20.09
C PHE A 266 11.04 4.86 18.61
N THR A 267 10.71 5.99 17.97
CA THR A 267 11.04 6.24 16.56
C THR A 267 11.64 7.63 16.41
N LEU A 268 12.73 7.70 15.66
CA LEU A 268 13.33 8.93 15.12
C LEU A 268 13.09 8.95 13.61
N PHE A 269 12.57 10.04 13.08
CA PHE A 269 12.39 10.29 11.66
C PHE A 269 13.07 11.58 11.27
N HIS A 270 14.03 11.52 10.34
CA HIS A 270 14.77 12.68 9.84
C HIS A 270 14.48 12.91 8.37
N VAL A 271 14.09 14.14 7.99
CA VAL A 271 13.73 14.52 6.63
C VAL A 271 13.99 16.02 6.41
N GLN A 272 14.66 16.40 5.33
CA GLN A 272 14.87 17.81 4.94
C GLN A 272 15.43 18.72 6.07
N GLY A 273 16.29 18.19 6.93
CA GLY A 273 16.84 18.91 8.07
C GLY A 273 16.00 18.88 9.35
N GLU A 274 14.75 18.45 9.27
CA GLU A 274 13.87 18.29 10.42
C GLU A 274 14.00 16.91 11.06
N THR A 275 13.89 16.82 12.38
CA THR A 275 13.93 15.55 13.12
C THR A 275 12.73 15.42 14.04
N TYR A 276 11.93 14.42 13.79
CA TYR A 276 10.77 14.07 14.61
C TYR A 276 11.07 12.86 15.47
N GLN A 277 10.65 12.91 16.73
CA GLN A 277 10.78 11.80 17.67
C GLN A 277 9.41 11.43 18.23
N SER A 278 9.20 10.15 18.47
CA SER A 278 7.96 9.68 19.08
C SER A 278 8.13 8.50 20.01
N PHE A 279 7.39 8.54 21.11
CA PHE A 279 7.18 7.41 22.01
C PHE A 279 5.78 6.85 21.77
N GLN A 280 5.70 5.56 21.49
CA GLN A 280 4.49 4.87 21.07
C GLN A 280 4.20 3.70 22.04
N PRO A 281 3.63 3.98 23.21
CA PRO A 281 3.24 2.95 24.17
C PRO A 281 2.11 2.09 23.60
N ARG A 282 2.15 0.80 23.93
CA ARG A 282 1.12 -0.21 23.63
C ARG A 282 0.85 -0.99 24.89
N PHE A 283 -0.42 -1.16 25.20
CA PHE A 283 -0.86 -1.93 26.34
C PHE A 283 -2.08 -2.73 25.95
N SER A 284 -2.11 -3.99 26.31
CA SER A 284 -3.33 -4.79 26.21
C SER A 284 -3.41 -5.78 27.36
N THR A 285 -4.62 -6.03 27.81
CA THR A 285 -4.89 -7.00 28.86
C THR A 285 -6.07 -7.88 28.49
N ARG A 286 -5.99 -9.13 28.89
CA ARG A 286 -7.09 -10.10 28.85
C ARG A 286 -7.30 -10.66 30.24
N TYR A 287 -8.53 -10.57 30.73
CA TYR A 287 -8.94 -11.12 32.00
C TYR A 287 -10.05 -12.17 31.79
N LEU A 288 -9.86 -13.37 32.37
CA LEU A 288 -10.86 -14.43 32.36
C LEU A 288 -11.87 -14.19 33.49
N LEU A 289 -13.06 -13.70 33.14
CA LEU A 289 -14.17 -13.49 34.08
C LEU A 289 -14.79 -14.81 34.52
N GLY A 290 -14.68 -15.86 33.70
CA GLY A 290 -15.17 -17.19 33.96
C GLY A 290 -14.53 -18.21 33.02
N ARG A 291 -14.98 -19.46 33.06
CA ARG A 291 -14.41 -20.54 32.20
C ARG A 291 -14.55 -20.22 30.72
N ASN A 292 -15.61 -19.52 30.32
CA ASN A 292 -15.97 -19.29 28.92
C ASN A 292 -16.13 -17.80 28.59
N LEU A 293 -15.89 -16.91 29.52
CA LEU A 293 -16.05 -15.45 29.36
C LEU A 293 -14.74 -14.75 29.64
N SER A 294 -14.31 -13.87 28.72
CA SER A 294 -13.14 -13.03 28.91
C SER A 294 -13.42 -11.58 28.50
N ALA A 295 -12.80 -10.66 29.22
CA ALA A 295 -12.75 -9.24 28.89
C ALA A 295 -11.36 -8.91 28.35
N LYS A 296 -11.30 -8.01 27.37
CA LYS A 296 -10.06 -7.44 26.85
C LYS A 296 -10.14 -5.93 26.84
N VAL A 297 -9.02 -5.28 27.13
CA VAL A 297 -8.86 -3.83 27.00
C VAL A 297 -7.51 -3.58 26.34
N SER A 298 -7.45 -2.64 25.41
CA SER A 298 -6.19 -2.23 24.81
C SER A 298 -6.09 -0.72 24.62
N TYR A 299 -4.88 -0.22 24.68
CA TYR A 299 -4.51 1.14 24.36
C TYR A 299 -3.28 1.13 23.44
N THR A 300 -3.31 1.95 22.39
CA THR A 300 -2.19 2.11 21.47
C THR A 300 -2.05 3.56 21.05
N LYS A 301 -0.82 4.08 21.12
CA LYS A 301 -0.43 5.31 20.44
C LYS A 301 0.37 4.96 19.19
N MET A 302 0.03 5.57 18.05
CA MET A 302 0.66 5.35 16.75
C MET A 302 1.08 6.67 16.14
N ASN A 303 2.24 6.69 15.47
CA ASN A 303 2.70 7.82 14.66
C ASN A 303 2.91 7.37 13.21
N GLN A 304 2.65 8.27 12.26
CA GLN A 304 2.84 8.05 10.84
C GLN A 304 3.60 9.22 10.22
N TYR A 305 4.66 8.89 9.47
CA TYR A 305 5.58 9.86 8.88
C TYR A 305 5.45 9.96 7.36
N ILE A 306 4.68 9.06 6.76
CA ILE A 306 4.49 8.94 5.31
C ILE A 306 3.00 8.93 5.04
N HIS A 307 2.54 9.75 4.10
CA HIS A 307 1.14 9.88 3.73
C HIS A 307 0.92 9.49 2.27
N LEU A 308 -0.17 8.79 2.01
CA LEU A 308 -0.73 8.64 0.68
C LEU A 308 -1.77 9.74 0.53
N LEU A 309 -1.47 10.72 -0.31
CA LEU A 309 -2.44 11.73 -0.69
C LEU A 309 -3.28 11.18 -1.85
N SER A 310 -4.56 11.01 -1.62
CA SER A 310 -5.53 10.57 -2.61
C SER A 310 -6.63 11.60 -2.76
N ASN A 311 -7.15 11.77 -3.98
CA ASN A 311 -8.29 12.63 -4.20
C ASN A 311 -9.55 11.80 -4.36
N SER A 312 -10.45 11.92 -3.39
CA SER A 312 -11.73 11.19 -3.36
C SER A 312 -12.76 11.71 -4.37
N TYR A 313 -12.55 12.92 -4.92
CA TYR A 313 -13.53 13.58 -5.79
C TYR A 313 -13.30 13.41 -7.27
N ILE A 314 -12.10 12.97 -7.68
CA ILE A 314 -11.75 12.80 -9.09
C ILE A 314 -11.34 11.34 -9.31
N SER A 315 -11.99 10.70 -10.27
CA SER A 315 -11.68 9.33 -10.69
C SER A 315 -10.31 9.18 -11.38
N GLN A 316 -9.42 10.17 -11.27
CA GLN A 316 -8.06 10.10 -11.80
C GLN A 316 -7.08 9.63 -10.73
N PRO A 317 -6.21 8.71 -11.05
CA PRO A 317 -5.25 8.13 -10.12
C PRO A 317 -4.07 9.09 -9.88
N THR A 318 -4.30 10.11 -9.09
CA THR A 318 -3.30 11.13 -8.73
C THR A 318 -2.69 10.90 -7.35
N ASP A 319 -2.84 9.68 -6.84
CA ASP A 319 -2.29 9.30 -5.54
C ASP A 319 -0.78 9.43 -5.52
N ILE A 320 -0.27 10.19 -4.56
CA ILE A 320 1.16 10.40 -4.38
C ILE A 320 1.58 10.05 -2.95
N TRP A 321 2.75 9.45 -2.84
CA TRP A 321 3.38 9.19 -1.55
C TRP A 321 4.27 10.38 -1.18
N VAL A 322 4.00 10.98 -0.01
CA VAL A 322 4.72 12.13 0.51
C VAL A 322 5.16 11.90 1.95
N PRO A 323 6.34 12.39 2.34
CA PRO A 323 6.77 12.39 3.74
C PRO A 323 6.15 13.54 4.51
N VAL A 324 6.30 13.52 5.83
CA VAL A 324 6.22 14.72 6.65
C VAL A 324 7.37 15.68 6.29
N THR A 325 7.16 16.97 6.53
CA THR A 325 8.12 18.06 6.24
C THR A 325 8.10 19.07 7.39
N GLY A 326 8.87 20.14 7.32
CA GLY A 326 8.79 21.23 8.31
C GLY A 326 7.39 21.84 8.46
N ASN A 327 6.62 21.86 7.35
CA ASN A 327 5.25 22.40 7.33
C ASN A 327 4.19 21.35 7.71
N ILE A 328 4.46 20.08 7.45
CA ILE A 328 3.50 18.97 7.67
C ILE A 328 4.03 18.03 8.75
N ARG A 329 3.50 18.19 9.95
CA ARG A 329 3.92 17.39 11.12
C ARG A 329 3.42 15.95 11.06
N PRO A 330 4.10 14.99 11.71
CA PRO A 330 3.66 13.61 11.78
C PRO A 330 2.23 13.46 12.29
N MET A 331 1.44 12.66 11.59
CA MET A 331 0.13 12.25 12.08
C MET A 331 0.30 11.34 13.30
N HIS A 332 -0.51 11.54 14.32
CA HIS A 332 -0.56 10.64 15.46
C HIS A 332 -1.98 10.28 15.85
N ALA A 333 -2.14 9.06 16.32
CA ALA A 333 -3.42 8.53 16.75
C ALA A 333 -3.31 7.86 18.12
N HIS A 334 -4.35 8.05 18.93
CA HIS A 334 -4.58 7.33 20.16
C HIS A 334 -5.82 6.46 19.98
N GLN A 335 -5.72 5.19 20.32
CA GLN A 335 -6.83 4.25 20.20
C GLN A 335 -7.00 3.48 21.51
N VAL A 336 -8.23 3.40 21.98
CA VAL A 336 -8.68 2.52 23.06
C VAL A 336 -9.67 1.54 22.49
N THR A 337 -9.55 0.27 22.87
CA THR A 337 -10.51 -0.79 22.50
C THR A 337 -10.86 -1.59 23.75
N SER A 338 -12.14 -1.93 23.91
CA SER A 338 -12.64 -2.79 24.98
C SER A 338 -13.62 -3.80 24.42
N GLY A 339 -13.57 -5.04 24.89
CA GLY A 339 -14.44 -6.08 24.38
C GLY A 339 -14.69 -7.22 25.35
N LEU A 340 -15.85 -7.87 25.18
CA LEU A 340 -16.27 -9.10 25.86
C LEU A 340 -16.33 -10.22 24.84
N PHE A 341 -15.80 -11.38 25.21
CA PHE A 341 -15.73 -12.59 24.40
C PHE A 341 -16.29 -13.76 25.18
N TRP A 342 -17.36 -14.35 24.66
CA TRP A 342 -18.06 -15.44 25.30
C TRP A 342 -18.13 -16.64 24.39
N HIS A 343 -17.64 -17.78 24.89
CA HIS A 343 -17.78 -19.08 24.23
C HIS A 343 -18.91 -19.86 24.87
N TYR A 344 -19.94 -20.20 24.10
CA TYR A 344 -21.06 -20.97 24.56
C TYR A 344 -21.33 -22.12 23.59
N LYS A 345 -21.13 -23.36 24.07
CA LYS A 345 -21.22 -24.59 23.24
C LYS A 345 -20.31 -24.47 22.01
N GLU A 346 -20.89 -24.43 20.82
CA GLU A 346 -20.17 -24.32 19.53
C GLU A 346 -20.14 -22.88 18.99
N LEU A 347 -20.67 -21.94 19.75
CA LEU A 347 -20.77 -20.52 19.34
C LEU A 347 -19.77 -19.64 20.08
N ASP A 348 -19.11 -18.79 19.32
CA ASP A 348 -18.27 -17.72 19.83
C ASP A 348 -19.00 -16.38 19.62
N PHE A 349 -19.19 -15.63 20.69
CA PHE A 349 -19.77 -14.29 20.69
C PHE A 349 -18.69 -13.28 21.01
N SER A 350 -18.65 -12.16 20.27
CA SER A 350 -17.87 -11.00 20.69
C SER A 350 -18.66 -9.72 20.56
N VAL A 351 -18.40 -8.81 21.50
CA VAL A 351 -18.88 -7.43 21.52
C VAL A 351 -17.65 -6.55 21.78
N GLU A 352 -17.28 -5.71 20.84
CA GLU A 352 -16.11 -4.87 20.94
C GLU A 352 -16.48 -3.41 20.65
N GLY A 353 -16.03 -2.49 21.50
CA GLY A 353 -16.15 -1.06 21.26
C GLY A 353 -14.77 -0.43 21.14
N TYR A 354 -14.65 0.57 20.26
CA TYR A 354 -13.40 1.30 20.09
C TYR A 354 -13.63 2.80 19.97
N TYR A 355 -12.60 3.55 20.38
CA TYR A 355 -12.49 4.98 20.18
C TYR A 355 -11.08 5.34 19.73
N LYS A 356 -10.96 6.05 18.59
CA LYS A 356 -9.72 6.51 17.99
C LYS A 356 -9.77 8.02 17.79
N ARG A 357 -8.77 8.73 18.27
CA ARG A 357 -8.55 10.16 18.03
C ARG A 357 -7.30 10.33 17.17
N MET A 358 -7.42 11.13 16.12
CA MET A 358 -6.36 11.39 15.14
C MET A 358 -6.06 12.89 15.09
N ASN A 359 -4.78 13.25 15.00
CA ASN A 359 -4.33 14.63 14.83
C ASN A 359 -3.32 14.68 13.68
N ASN A 360 -3.19 15.86 13.08
CA ASN A 360 -2.37 16.13 11.90
C ASN A 360 -2.73 15.21 10.71
N LEU A 361 -4.02 14.99 10.48
CA LEU A 361 -4.52 14.36 9.26
C LEU A 361 -4.18 15.27 8.08
N VAL A 362 -3.78 14.68 6.95
CA VAL A 362 -3.42 15.42 5.75
C VAL A 362 -4.35 14.99 4.63
N GLU A 363 -4.97 15.97 3.95
CA GLU A 363 -5.88 15.74 2.83
C GLU A 363 -5.78 16.92 1.84
N TYR A 364 -6.11 16.71 0.57
CA TYR A 364 -6.14 17.81 -0.40
C TYR A 364 -7.20 18.84 -0.01
N LYS A 365 -6.89 20.13 -0.21
CA LYS A 365 -7.86 21.21 -0.04
C LYS A 365 -8.96 21.11 -1.10
N ASP A 366 -10.21 21.44 -0.73
CA ASP A 366 -11.30 21.56 -1.67
C ASP A 366 -10.98 22.62 -2.74
N ASN A 367 -11.30 22.30 -4.00
CA ASN A 367 -10.99 23.17 -5.15
C ASN A 367 -9.49 23.40 -5.45
N GLY A 368 -8.57 22.71 -4.77
CA GLY A 368 -7.16 22.77 -5.13
C GLY A 368 -6.87 22.00 -6.44
N PRO A 369 -5.89 22.43 -7.25
CA PRO A 369 -5.49 21.69 -8.43
C PRO A 369 -4.92 20.33 -8.00
N VAL A 370 -5.48 19.26 -8.51
CA VAL A 370 -5.06 17.88 -8.20
C VAL A 370 -3.79 17.50 -8.98
N LEU A 371 -3.66 18.05 -10.18
CA LEU A 371 -2.46 17.90 -11.00
C LEU A 371 -1.37 18.87 -10.55
N PRO A 372 -0.08 18.56 -10.78
CA PRO A 372 1.01 19.45 -10.48
C PRO A 372 0.77 20.83 -11.08
N SER A 373 0.90 21.83 -10.25
CA SER A 373 0.81 23.24 -10.61
C SER A 373 2.13 23.92 -10.24
N PHE A 374 2.23 25.25 -10.45
CA PHE A 374 3.37 26.05 -10.01
C PHE A 374 3.57 26.03 -8.47
N THR A 375 2.55 25.59 -7.72
CA THR A 375 2.62 25.41 -6.26
C THR A 375 2.99 23.97 -5.92
N GLY A 376 3.82 23.78 -4.89
CA GLY A 376 4.18 22.47 -4.38
C GLY A 376 2.98 21.69 -3.81
N TRP A 377 3.14 20.39 -3.64
CA TRP A 377 2.10 19.54 -3.05
C TRP A 377 1.74 19.97 -1.61
N GLU A 378 2.69 20.53 -0.85
CA GLU A 378 2.47 21.03 0.52
C GLU A 378 1.42 22.17 0.58
N ASP A 379 1.40 23.04 -0.43
CA ASP A 379 0.48 24.17 -0.50
C ASP A 379 -0.96 23.74 -0.84
N ARG A 380 -1.09 22.54 -1.41
CA ARG A 380 -2.36 21.97 -1.86
C ARG A 380 -3.07 21.12 -0.82
N VAL A 381 -2.44 20.91 0.35
CA VAL A 381 -3.01 20.06 1.41
C VAL A 381 -3.39 20.90 2.63
N GLY A 382 -4.44 20.45 3.30
CA GLY A 382 -4.87 20.93 4.60
C GLY A 382 -4.47 19.95 5.71
N VAL A 383 -4.26 20.48 6.91
CA VAL A 383 -3.96 19.69 8.11
C VAL A 383 -5.15 19.73 9.06
N GLY A 384 -5.67 18.57 9.40
CA GLY A 384 -6.89 18.41 10.19
C GLY A 384 -6.77 17.48 11.37
N LYS A 385 -7.90 17.24 12.00
CA LYS A 385 -8.10 16.30 13.11
C LYS A 385 -9.22 15.35 12.78
N GLY A 386 -9.27 14.21 13.46
CA GLY A 386 -10.37 13.26 13.28
C GLY A 386 -10.63 12.42 14.51
N ARG A 387 -11.80 11.83 14.52
CA ARG A 387 -12.15 10.77 15.48
C ARG A 387 -12.89 9.65 14.76
N SER A 388 -12.72 8.45 15.25
CA SER A 388 -13.48 7.29 14.79
C SER A 388 -13.87 6.45 16.00
N TYR A 389 -15.12 6.02 16.07
CA TYR A 389 -15.60 5.17 17.17
C TYR A 389 -16.70 4.25 16.67
N GLY A 390 -16.87 3.14 17.34
CA GLY A 390 -17.88 2.17 16.92
C GLY A 390 -18.04 1.00 17.87
N LEU A 391 -19.04 0.19 17.53
CA LEU A 391 -19.39 -1.06 18.20
C LEU A 391 -19.41 -2.17 17.15
N GLU A 392 -18.73 -3.26 17.46
CA GLU A 392 -18.64 -4.46 16.62
C GLU A 392 -19.24 -5.65 17.35
N LEU A 393 -20.15 -6.34 16.70
CA LEU A 393 -20.79 -7.55 17.19
C LEU A 393 -20.47 -8.70 16.26
N MET A 394 -20.06 -9.85 16.78
CA MET A 394 -19.85 -11.04 15.98
C MET A 394 -20.37 -12.28 16.69
N VAL A 395 -20.99 -13.15 15.91
CA VAL A 395 -21.37 -14.52 16.31
C VAL A 395 -20.76 -15.47 15.29
N GLN A 396 -19.98 -16.43 15.76
CA GLN A 396 -19.30 -17.40 14.91
C GLN A 396 -19.58 -18.83 15.39
N LYS A 397 -19.91 -19.71 14.45
CA LYS A 397 -19.95 -21.18 14.64
C LYS A 397 -18.87 -21.83 13.78
N LYS A 398 -17.91 -22.54 14.40
CA LYS A 398 -16.74 -23.11 13.71
C LYS A 398 -16.93 -24.56 13.28
N THR A 399 -17.84 -25.29 13.90
CA THR A 399 -18.02 -26.75 13.76
C THR A 399 -19.45 -27.09 13.38
N GLY A 400 -19.68 -28.32 12.86
CA GLY A 400 -20.99 -28.85 12.49
C GLY A 400 -21.31 -28.72 10.99
N ARG A 401 -22.46 -29.23 10.59
CA ARG A 401 -22.94 -29.17 9.19
C ARG A 401 -23.22 -27.75 8.72
N PHE A 402 -23.66 -26.87 9.61
CA PHE A 402 -23.78 -25.43 9.39
C PHE A 402 -22.67 -24.75 10.18
N ASN A 403 -21.75 -24.13 9.49
CA ASN A 403 -20.69 -23.29 10.06
C ASN A 403 -20.67 -21.96 9.32
N GLY A 404 -20.18 -20.92 10.00
CA GLY A 404 -20.17 -19.56 9.43
C GLY A 404 -20.14 -18.52 10.53
N TRP A 405 -20.32 -17.28 10.15
CA TRP A 405 -20.34 -16.14 11.05
C TRP A 405 -21.32 -15.06 10.59
N ILE A 406 -21.79 -14.27 11.54
CA ILE A 406 -22.57 -13.06 11.32
C ILE A 406 -21.86 -11.96 12.08
N GLY A 407 -21.53 -10.88 11.39
CA GLY A 407 -20.92 -9.68 11.97
C GLY A 407 -21.78 -8.44 11.69
N TYR A 408 -21.87 -7.57 12.67
CA TYR A 408 -22.49 -6.26 12.54
C TYR A 408 -21.58 -5.19 13.11
N THR A 409 -21.34 -4.14 12.35
CA THR A 409 -20.52 -3.00 12.76
C THR A 409 -21.33 -1.72 12.65
N LEU A 410 -21.38 -0.96 13.75
CA LEU A 410 -21.93 0.37 13.80
C LEU A 410 -20.79 1.33 14.11
N SER A 411 -20.46 2.23 13.16
CA SER A 411 -19.28 3.10 13.29
C SER A 411 -19.52 4.49 12.75
N TRP A 412 -18.78 5.44 13.32
CA TRP A 412 -18.71 6.82 12.89
C TRP A 412 -17.26 7.22 12.71
N SER A 413 -17.00 8.05 11.68
CA SER A 413 -15.66 8.59 11.40
C SER A 413 -15.82 10.04 10.93
N ASP A 414 -15.38 10.96 11.77
CA ASP A 414 -15.48 12.40 11.52
C ASP A 414 -14.07 12.96 11.30
N ARG A 415 -13.94 13.89 10.35
CA ARG A 415 -12.72 14.64 10.10
C ARG A 415 -13.04 16.12 10.02
N TRP A 416 -12.13 16.95 10.51
CA TRP A 416 -12.27 18.41 10.53
C TRP A 416 -10.99 19.04 10.02
N PHE A 417 -11.13 19.88 9.01
CA PHE A 417 -10.05 20.66 8.42
C PHE A 417 -10.41 22.15 8.54
N PRO A 418 -9.56 22.98 9.21
CA PRO A 418 -9.88 24.39 9.47
C PRO A 418 -10.00 25.23 8.21
N ASP A 419 -9.30 24.84 7.13
CA ASP A 419 -9.15 25.61 5.90
C ASP A 419 -10.21 25.26 4.84
N GLY A 420 -11.32 24.63 5.24
CA GLY A 420 -12.45 24.32 4.34
C GLY A 420 -12.09 23.30 3.27
N THR A 421 -11.81 22.08 3.69
CA THR A 421 -11.68 20.91 2.82
C THR A 421 -12.96 20.08 2.89
#